data_a1060b0f2065ecc924791820e0a3eef1
#
_entry.id   a1060b0f2065ecc924791820e0a3eef1
#
_cell.length_a   1.000
_cell.length_b   1.000
_cell.length_c   1.000
_cell.angle_alpha   90.00
_cell.angle_beta   90.00
_cell.angle_gamma   90.00
#
_symmetry.space_group_name_H-M   'P 1'
#
loop_
_entity.id
_entity.type
_entity.pdbx_description
1 polymer ?
#
loop_
_entity_poly.entity_id
_entity_poly.type
_entity_poly.pdbx_seq_one_letter_code
_entity_poly.pdbx_strand_id
1 'polypeptide(L)'
;MDLKKIFYKILIIKTMLFFLIVIWGGYNQIVTSNINNDFSFLDIGGLGFLIFSICYLWSCYSLYNLKKNGREFFLALVFLFVIFGFLAELINPMQISYDFFYIFVFYIVSPLFFILQGIILTLIYLTDLKFNFLK
;
A
#
# COMPACT_ATOMS: atom_id res chain seq x y z
N MET A 1 18.08 -5.11 21.56
CA MET A 1 17.70 -5.12 20.13
C MET A 1 17.25 -3.72 19.76
N ASP A 2 17.85 -3.09 18.75
CA ASP A 2 17.52 -1.70 18.39
C ASP A 2 16.22 -1.66 17.57
N LEU A 3 15.09 -1.43 18.23
CA LEU A 3 13.74 -1.39 17.62
C LEU A 3 13.67 -0.39 16.47
N LYS A 4 14.42 0.71 16.55
CA LYS A 4 14.44 1.72 15.49
C LYS A 4 15.08 1.18 14.21
N LYS A 5 16.15 0.41 14.29
CA LYS A 5 16.79 -0.21 13.13
C LYS A 5 15.86 -1.25 12.47
N ILE A 6 15.14 -2.03 13.30
CA ILE A 6 14.17 -3.02 12.80
C ILE A 6 13.03 -2.31 12.08
N PHE A 7 12.47 -1.27 12.70
CA PHE A 7 11.41 -0.46 12.11
C PHE A 7 11.79 0.07 10.72
N TYR A 8 12.99 0.66 10.57
CA TYR A 8 13.43 1.18 9.28
C TYR A 8 13.60 0.09 8.22
N LYS A 9 14.15 -1.07 8.58
CA LYS A 9 14.27 -2.20 7.65
C LYS A 9 12.90 -2.67 7.16
N ILE A 10 11.96 -2.85 8.07
CA ILE A 10 10.60 -3.28 7.74
C ILE A 10 9.89 -2.23 6.88
N LEU A 11 10.03 -0.96 7.19
CA LEU A 11 9.43 0.13 6.42
C LEU A 11 9.97 0.17 4.98
N ILE A 12 11.27 -0.02 4.78
CA ILE A 12 11.90 -0.08 3.45
C ILE A 12 11.37 -1.28 2.65
N ILE A 13 11.39 -2.49 3.24
CA ILE A 13 10.89 -3.70 2.58
C ILE A 13 9.43 -3.52 2.17
N LYS A 14 8.60 -3.01 3.07
CA LYS A 14 7.20 -2.76 2.80
C LYS A 14 6.99 -1.74 1.67
N THR A 15 7.78 -0.67 1.64
CA THR A 15 7.71 0.32 0.57
C THR A 15 8.07 -0.30 -0.78
N MET A 16 9.06 -1.20 -0.84
CA MET A 16 9.39 -1.95 -2.06
C MET A 16 8.24 -2.85 -2.51
N LEU A 17 7.58 -3.56 -1.58
CA LEU A 17 6.40 -4.38 -1.91
C LEU A 17 5.25 -3.53 -2.43
N PHE A 18 5.06 -2.33 -1.88
CA PHE A 18 4.07 -1.39 -2.38
C PHE A 18 4.33 -0.99 -3.84
N PHE A 19 5.58 -0.72 -4.20
CA PHE A 19 5.94 -0.44 -5.60
C PHE A 19 5.61 -1.60 -6.53
N LEU A 20 5.81 -2.86 -6.11
CA LEU A 20 5.41 -4.03 -6.91
C LEU A 20 3.88 -4.07 -7.14
N ILE A 21 3.10 -3.76 -6.11
CA ILE A 21 1.63 -3.68 -6.21
C ILE A 21 1.21 -2.56 -7.17
N VAL A 22 1.86 -1.39 -7.10
CA VAL A 22 1.57 -0.26 -7.99
C VAL A 22 1.91 -0.58 -9.44
N ILE A 23 3.07 -1.20 -9.69
CA ILE A 23 3.49 -1.61 -11.03
C ILE A 23 2.51 -2.63 -11.60
N TRP A 24 2.10 -3.61 -10.78
CA TRP A 24 1.11 -4.60 -11.21
C TRP A 24 -0.26 -3.97 -11.51
N GLY A 25 -0.75 -3.07 -10.64
CA GLY A 25 -2.01 -2.36 -10.87
C GLY A 25 -1.97 -1.53 -12.16
N GLY A 26 -0.88 -0.81 -12.41
CA GLY A 26 -0.67 -0.07 -13.64
C GLY A 26 -0.61 -0.96 -14.89
N TYR A 27 0.10 -2.08 -14.80
CA TYR A 27 0.16 -3.06 -15.89
C TYR A 27 -1.22 -3.62 -16.24
N ASN A 28 -2.00 -4.05 -15.24
CA ASN A 28 -3.35 -4.56 -15.45
C ASN A 28 -4.27 -3.51 -16.10
N GLN A 29 -4.16 -2.26 -15.68
CA GLN A 29 -4.96 -1.19 -16.24
C GLN A 29 -4.64 -0.95 -17.73
N ILE A 30 -3.36 -1.00 -18.11
CA ILE A 30 -2.94 -0.88 -19.51
C ILE A 30 -3.45 -2.07 -20.35
N VAL A 31 -3.34 -3.28 -19.82
CA VAL A 31 -3.78 -4.49 -20.55
C VAL A 31 -5.28 -4.49 -20.75
N THR A 32 -6.06 -4.16 -19.73
CA THR A 32 -7.54 -4.11 -19.84
C THR A 32 -8.02 -2.98 -20.72
N SER A 33 -7.39 -1.82 -20.72
CA SER A 33 -7.74 -0.70 -21.60
C SER A 33 -7.47 -1.01 -23.07
N ASN A 34 -6.40 -1.72 -23.39
CA ASN A 34 -6.09 -2.14 -24.75
C ASN A 34 -7.08 -3.18 -25.31
N ILE A 35 -7.68 -4.00 -24.46
CA ILE A 35 -8.69 -5.00 -24.86
C ILE A 35 -10.03 -4.32 -25.21
N ASN A 36 -10.40 -3.27 -24.48
CA ASN A 36 -11.71 -2.62 -24.61
C ASN A 36 -11.71 -1.43 -25.58
N ASN A 37 -10.59 -1.06 -26.19
CA ASN A 37 -10.41 0.16 -27.02
C ASN A 37 -10.82 1.48 -26.35
N ASP A 38 -11.15 1.46 -25.06
CA ASP A 38 -11.48 2.63 -24.26
C ASP A 38 -10.22 3.11 -23.53
N PHE A 39 -9.43 3.92 -24.23
CA PHE A 39 -8.25 4.54 -23.66
C PHE A 39 -8.64 5.71 -22.76
N SER A 40 -9.26 5.44 -21.62
CA SER A 40 -9.39 6.40 -20.53
C SER A 40 -8.40 6.06 -19.41
N PHE A 41 -7.12 6.33 -19.68
CA PHE A 41 -6.06 6.29 -18.62
C PHE A 41 -6.39 7.20 -17.43
N LEU A 42 -7.43 8.00 -17.56
CA LEU A 42 -7.94 8.98 -16.61
C LEU A 42 -9.31 8.60 -16.04
N ASP A 43 -9.67 7.31 -16.06
CA ASP A 43 -10.81 6.88 -15.27
C ASP A 43 -10.65 7.31 -13.82
N ILE A 44 -11.74 7.74 -13.21
CA ILE A 44 -11.79 8.23 -11.82
C ILE A 44 -11.07 7.25 -10.88
N GLY A 45 -11.14 5.94 -11.16
CA GLY A 45 -10.44 4.90 -10.42
C GLY A 45 -8.91 4.98 -10.54
N GLY A 46 -8.38 5.20 -11.73
CA GLY A 46 -6.94 5.32 -11.98
C GLY A 46 -6.32 6.57 -11.36
N LEU A 47 -7.02 7.71 -11.46
CA LEU A 47 -6.61 8.94 -10.78
C LEU A 47 -6.65 8.78 -9.25
N GLY A 48 -7.72 8.17 -8.73
CA GLY A 48 -7.84 7.89 -7.30
C GLY A 48 -6.70 7.01 -6.80
N PHE A 49 -6.33 5.96 -7.55
CA PHE A 49 -5.21 5.09 -7.20
C PHE A 49 -3.86 5.81 -7.24
N LEU A 50 -3.63 6.70 -8.22
CA LEU A 50 -2.41 7.51 -8.30
C LEU A 50 -2.29 8.46 -7.11
N ILE A 51 -3.35 9.20 -6.80
CA ILE A 51 -3.39 10.12 -5.65
C ILE A 51 -3.14 9.36 -4.36
N PHE A 52 -3.81 8.21 -4.17
CA PHE A 52 -3.61 7.34 -3.02
C PHE A 52 -2.15 6.89 -2.92
N SER A 53 -1.54 6.46 -4.03
CA SER A 53 -0.15 5.99 -4.06
C SER A 53 0.83 7.08 -3.65
N ILE A 54 0.64 8.31 -4.13
CA ILE A 54 1.46 9.47 -3.75
C ILE A 54 1.30 9.77 -2.25
N CYS A 55 0.07 9.81 -1.76
CA CYS A 55 -0.21 10.04 -0.34
C CYS A 55 0.41 8.95 0.54
N TYR A 56 0.35 7.69 0.10
CA TYR A 56 0.91 6.57 0.81
C TYR A 56 2.44 6.64 0.90
N LEU A 57 3.12 6.95 -0.21
CA LEU A 57 4.57 7.14 -0.23
C LEU A 57 5.01 8.33 0.64
N TRP A 58 4.26 9.42 0.60
CA TRP A 58 4.51 10.56 1.47
C TRP A 58 4.36 10.20 2.96
N SER A 59 3.37 9.39 3.28
CA SER A 59 3.16 8.86 4.63
C SER A 59 4.34 7.98 5.08
N CYS A 60 4.84 7.08 4.22
CA CYS A 60 6.03 6.26 4.50
C CYS A 60 7.28 7.13 4.72
N TYR A 61 7.46 8.17 3.90
CA TYR A 61 8.55 9.14 4.08
C TYR A 61 8.43 9.91 5.41
N SER A 62 7.22 10.30 5.79
CA SER A 62 6.95 10.97 7.06
C SER A 62 7.19 10.06 8.27
N LEU A 63 6.88 8.77 8.16
CA LEU A 63 7.22 7.76 9.17
C LEU A 63 8.73 7.54 9.26
N TYR A 64 9.43 7.50 8.13
CA TYR A 64 10.88 7.39 8.10
C TYR A 64 11.55 8.54 8.88
N ASN A 65 11.00 9.75 8.77
CA ASN A 65 11.46 10.92 9.50
C ASN A 65 10.87 11.04 10.93
N LEU A 66 10.15 10.02 11.41
CA LEU A 66 9.55 9.96 12.74
C LEU A 66 8.61 11.14 13.05
N LYS A 67 7.92 11.70 12.05
CA LYS A 67 6.98 12.81 12.25
C LYS A 67 5.66 12.31 12.86
N LYS A 68 5.15 13.04 13.86
CA LYS A 68 3.86 12.74 14.53
C LYS A 68 2.72 12.65 13.52
N ASN A 69 2.59 13.64 12.66
CA ASN A 69 1.53 13.67 11.63
C ASN A 69 1.65 12.49 10.65
N GLY A 70 2.87 12.01 10.38
CA GLY A 70 3.10 10.83 9.56
C GLY A 70 2.46 9.56 10.14
N ARG A 71 2.51 9.39 11.45
CA ARG A 71 1.90 8.26 12.15
C ARG A 71 0.37 8.24 12.01
N GLU A 72 -0.27 9.37 12.28
CA GLU A 72 -1.73 9.49 12.22
C GLU A 72 -2.23 9.37 10.77
N PHE A 73 -1.54 10.02 9.84
CA PHE A 73 -1.87 9.95 8.42
C PHE A 73 -1.68 8.55 7.83
N PHE A 74 -0.62 7.86 8.23
CA PHE A 74 -0.39 6.47 7.84
C PHE A 74 -1.52 5.55 8.30
N LEU A 75 -1.97 5.69 9.55
CA LEU A 75 -3.09 4.92 10.07
C LEU A 75 -4.37 5.17 9.28
N ALA A 76 -4.69 6.44 9.00
CA ALA A 76 -5.85 6.82 8.19
C ALA A 76 -5.79 6.20 6.78
N LEU A 77 -4.62 6.22 6.12
CA LEU A 77 -4.44 5.61 4.81
C LEU A 77 -4.57 4.08 4.83
N VAL A 78 -4.14 3.43 5.92
CA VAL A 78 -4.36 1.98 6.09
C VAL A 78 -5.85 1.65 6.12
N PHE A 79 -6.62 2.38 6.92
CA PHE A 79 -8.07 2.19 6.98
C PHE A 79 -8.74 2.46 5.62
N LEU A 80 -8.37 3.54 4.96
CA LEU A 80 -8.88 3.85 3.63
C LEU A 80 -8.56 2.74 2.63
N PHE A 81 -7.34 2.21 2.65
CA PHE A 81 -6.94 1.12 1.76
C PHE A 81 -7.78 -0.14 1.96
N VAL A 82 -8.07 -0.52 3.20
CA VAL A 82 -8.93 -1.67 3.53
C VAL A 82 -10.36 -1.42 3.07
N ILE A 83 -10.92 -0.24 3.34
CA ILE A 83 -12.29 0.13 2.95
C ILE A 83 -12.41 0.15 1.42
N PHE A 84 -11.51 0.80 0.71
CA PHE A 84 -11.54 0.86 -0.75
C PHE A 84 -11.31 -0.51 -1.40
N GLY A 85 -10.43 -1.34 -0.84
CA GLY A 85 -10.24 -2.71 -1.31
C GLY A 85 -11.50 -3.54 -1.18
N PHE A 86 -12.19 -3.43 -0.04
CA PHE A 86 -13.46 -4.13 0.19
C PHE A 86 -14.58 -3.63 -0.75
N LEU A 87 -14.70 -2.30 -0.93
CA LEU A 87 -15.69 -1.72 -1.83
C LEU A 87 -15.41 -2.07 -3.30
N ALA A 88 -14.15 -2.07 -3.70
CA ALA A 88 -13.77 -2.45 -5.07
C ALA A 88 -14.15 -3.90 -5.39
N GLU A 89 -13.94 -4.82 -4.43
CA GLU A 89 -14.33 -6.23 -4.58
C GLU A 89 -15.85 -6.43 -4.66
N LEU A 90 -16.63 -5.61 -3.92
CA LEU A 90 -18.09 -5.64 -3.98
C LEU A 90 -18.65 -5.13 -5.32
N ILE A 91 -18.01 -4.11 -5.92
CA ILE A 91 -18.49 -3.48 -7.16
C ILE A 91 -18.02 -4.28 -8.38
N ASN A 92 -16.78 -4.72 -8.39
CA ASN A 92 -16.15 -5.49 -9.46
C ASN A 92 -15.40 -6.67 -8.87
N PRO A 93 -16.06 -7.82 -8.66
CA PRO A 93 -15.36 -9.02 -8.20
C PRO A 93 -14.22 -9.34 -9.16
N MET A 94 -13.01 -9.46 -8.63
CA MET A 94 -11.81 -9.71 -9.42
C MET A 94 -11.99 -10.98 -10.25
N GLN A 95 -11.90 -10.85 -11.55
CA GLN A 95 -11.76 -12.01 -12.43
C GLN A 95 -10.38 -12.64 -12.16
N ILE A 96 -10.39 -13.88 -11.71
CA ILE A 96 -9.15 -14.61 -11.40
C ILE A 96 -8.40 -14.82 -12.71
N SER A 97 -7.32 -14.08 -12.91
CA SER A 97 -6.38 -14.33 -13.99
C SER A 97 -5.39 -15.41 -13.52
N TYR A 98 -5.19 -16.45 -14.32
CA TYR A 98 -4.20 -17.50 -14.03
C TYR A 98 -2.78 -17.12 -14.46
N ASP A 99 -2.52 -15.83 -14.67
CA ASP A 99 -1.20 -15.32 -14.99
C ASP A 99 -0.26 -15.51 -13.80
N PHE A 100 0.97 -16.00 -14.05
CA PHE A 100 1.99 -16.21 -13.00
C PHE A 100 2.20 -14.93 -12.17
N PHE A 101 2.23 -13.77 -12.80
CA PHE A 101 2.45 -12.50 -12.13
C PHE A 101 1.27 -12.11 -11.21
N TYR A 102 0.03 -12.40 -11.64
CA TYR A 102 -1.16 -12.23 -10.80
C TYR A 102 -1.09 -13.10 -9.55
N ILE A 103 -0.81 -14.40 -9.74
CA ILE A 103 -0.68 -15.35 -8.63
C ILE A 103 0.40 -14.90 -7.64
N PHE A 104 1.56 -14.49 -8.15
CA PHE A 104 2.67 -14.01 -7.32
C PHE A 104 2.27 -12.79 -6.50
N VAL A 105 1.70 -11.74 -7.12
CA VAL A 105 1.33 -10.51 -6.42
C VAL A 105 0.18 -10.75 -5.45
N PHE A 106 -0.85 -11.48 -5.86
CA PHE A 106 -2.05 -11.67 -5.06
C PHE A 106 -1.82 -12.61 -3.86
N TYR A 107 -1.14 -13.73 -4.06
CA TYR A 107 -0.98 -14.75 -3.03
C TYR A 107 0.30 -14.61 -2.19
N ILE A 108 1.31 -13.89 -2.67
CA ILE A 108 2.58 -13.74 -1.95
C ILE A 108 2.80 -12.29 -1.53
N VAL A 109 2.80 -11.33 -2.48
CA VAL A 109 3.16 -9.95 -2.21
C VAL A 109 2.11 -9.27 -1.33
N SER A 110 0.83 -9.42 -1.64
CA SER A 110 -0.26 -8.76 -0.90
C SER A 110 -0.37 -9.24 0.56
N PRO A 111 -0.41 -10.54 0.87
CA PRO A 111 -0.42 -10.99 2.25
C PRO A 111 0.82 -10.53 3.04
N LEU A 112 2.00 -10.62 2.44
CA LEU A 112 3.23 -10.16 3.07
C LEU A 112 3.19 -8.65 3.36
N PHE A 113 2.67 -7.86 2.42
CA PHE A 113 2.48 -6.43 2.60
C PHE A 113 1.57 -6.12 3.80
N PHE A 114 0.44 -6.83 3.96
CA PHE A 114 -0.47 -6.65 5.09
C PHE A 114 0.14 -7.09 6.43
N ILE A 115 0.91 -8.18 6.45
CA ILE A 115 1.63 -8.62 7.65
C ILE A 115 2.62 -7.52 8.08
N LEU A 116 3.44 -7.00 7.18
CA LEU A 116 4.38 -5.93 7.48
C LEU A 116 3.67 -4.63 7.91
N GLN A 117 2.49 -4.37 7.36
CA GLN A 117 1.62 -3.28 7.78
C GLN A 117 1.23 -3.39 9.25
N GLY A 118 0.76 -4.57 9.66
CA GLY A 118 0.41 -4.84 11.06
C GLY A 118 1.62 -4.71 11.99
N ILE A 119 2.78 -5.22 11.60
CA ILE A 119 4.03 -5.08 12.37
C ILE A 119 4.41 -3.61 12.55
N ILE A 120 4.35 -2.80 11.48
CA ILE A 120 4.64 -1.36 11.57
C ILE A 120 3.68 -0.67 12.53
N LEU A 121 2.36 -0.93 12.41
CA LEU A 121 1.37 -0.35 13.33
C LEU A 121 1.65 -0.74 14.79
N THR A 122 1.98 -2.00 15.04
CA THR A 122 2.36 -2.48 16.37
C THR A 122 3.58 -1.72 16.89
N LEU A 123 4.62 -1.56 16.08
CA LEU A 123 5.84 -0.87 16.47
C LEU A 123 5.60 0.61 16.81
N ILE A 124 4.79 1.33 16.03
CA ILE A 124 4.58 2.77 16.23
C ILE A 124 3.55 3.11 17.32
N TYR A 125 2.67 2.18 17.70
CA TYR A 125 1.62 2.43 18.69
C TYR A 125 1.83 1.69 20.02
N LEU A 126 2.37 0.48 19.99
CA LEU A 126 2.44 -0.40 21.16
C LEU A 126 3.84 -0.54 21.75
N THR A 127 4.88 -0.01 21.09
CA THR A 127 6.26 -0.07 21.62
C THR A 127 6.76 1.31 22.05
N ASP A 128 7.93 1.35 22.69
CA ASP A 128 8.61 2.59 23.09
C ASP A 128 8.97 3.51 21.92
N LEU A 129 8.94 2.99 20.68
CA LEU A 129 9.08 3.78 19.47
C LEU A 129 8.06 4.91 19.37
N LYS A 130 6.86 4.76 19.96
CA LYS A 130 5.83 5.81 19.99
C LYS A 130 6.33 7.14 20.52
N PHE A 131 7.26 7.13 21.48
CA PHE A 131 7.82 8.35 22.08
C PHE A 131 8.71 9.14 21.11
N ASN A 132 9.27 8.48 20.10
CA ASN A 132 10.06 9.15 19.06
C ASN A 132 9.20 9.97 18.09
N PHE A 133 7.89 9.69 18.01
CA PHE A 133 6.92 10.41 17.17
C PHE A 133 6.22 11.55 17.93
N LEU A 134 6.51 11.74 19.20
CA LEU A 134 5.86 12.79 20.02
C LEU A 134 6.66 14.11 20.05
N LYS A 135 7.81 14.11 19.43
CA LYS A 135 8.68 15.29 19.28
C LYS A 135 8.40 15.95 17.89
#